data_676117a273a672a102fd913d0290f401
#
_entry.id   676117a273a672a102fd913d0290f401
#
_cell.length_a   1.000
_cell.length_b   1.000
_cell.length_c   1.000
_cell.angle_alpha   90.00
_cell.angle_beta   90.00
_cell.angle_gamma   90.00
#
_symmetry.space_group_name_H-M   'P 1'
#
loop_
_entity.id
_entity.type
_entity.pdbx_description
1 polymer ?
#
loop_
_entity_poly.entity_id
_entity_poly.type
_entity_poly.pdbx_seq_one_letter_code
_entity_poly.pdbx_strand_id
1 'polypeptide(L)'
;YHPEYQAAHLLPLETTLTPVYPLTEGLGQNKLRNLLNQILQRIEDGSSLKDYLLDHTQFPLPLADALRYVHSPPANADLGKLDSGTHPAQQRLAFEELLAHQISMRFIRKEMSKQSAVSFKPPAEKCDALRNRLAFKLTNAQQKVHVEIAQDLAKFSPMLRLVQGDVGSGKTVVAAFAALQAIENNVQVGIMAPTEILAEQH
;
A
#
# COMPACT_ATOMS: atom_id res chain seq x y z
N TYR A 1 -10.37 -10.73 -28.84
CA TYR A 1 -9.00 -11.05 -29.29
C TYR A 1 -9.09 -11.67 -30.67
N HIS A 2 -8.52 -11.02 -31.67
CA HIS A 2 -8.30 -11.66 -32.97
C HIS A 2 -6.90 -12.30 -32.95
N PRO A 3 -6.77 -13.61 -33.17
CA PRO A 3 -5.47 -14.23 -33.29
C PRO A 3 -4.73 -13.64 -34.50
N GLU A 4 -3.45 -13.31 -34.35
CA GLU A 4 -2.61 -12.90 -35.45
C GLU A 4 -2.23 -14.20 -36.25
N TYR A 5 -2.76 -14.31 -37.45
CA TYR A 5 -2.42 -15.41 -38.36
C TYR A 5 -1.18 -15.05 -39.19
N GLN A 6 -0.14 -15.85 -39.07
CA GLN A 6 1.05 -15.72 -39.89
C GLN A 6 1.29 -16.99 -40.67
N ALA A 7 1.78 -16.88 -41.91
CA ALA A 7 2.10 -18.05 -42.70
C ALA A 7 3.31 -18.77 -42.08
N ALA A 8 3.16 -20.05 -41.78
CA ALA A 8 4.12 -20.86 -41.02
C ALA A 8 5.57 -20.92 -41.60
N HIS A 9 5.77 -20.47 -42.83
CA HIS A 9 7.08 -20.44 -43.49
C HIS A 9 7.77 -19.06 -43.47
N LEU A 10 7.16 -18.03 -42.86
CA LEU A 10 7.66 -16.65 -42.97
C LEU A 10 8.38 -16.14 -41.73
N LEU A 11 8.27 -16.81 -40.56
CA LEU A 11 8.93 -16.35 -39.34
C LEU A 11 9.48 -17.53 -38.53
N PRO A 12 10.64 -17.36 -37.86
CA PRO A 12 11.05 -18.29 -36.82
C PRO A 12 10.01 -18.31 -35.71
N LEU A 13 9.72 -19.50 -35.17
CA LEU A 13 8.88 -19.65 -34.00
C LEU A 13 9.40 -18.72 -32.88
N GLU A 14 8.52 -17.93 -32.30
CA GLU A 14 8.89 -17.09 -31.14
C GLU A 14 9.42 -17.99 -30.03
N THR A 15 10.61 -17.68 -29.53
CA THR A 15 11.26 -18.41 -28.42
C THR A 15 10.78 -17.99 -27.07
N THR A 16 9.93 -16.95 -27.00
CA THR A 16 9.37 -16.37 -25.78
C THR A 16 7.86 -16.20 -25.89
N LEU A 17 7.19 -16.17 -24.77
CA LEU A 17 5.77 -15.83 -24.70
C LEU A 17 5.57 -14.35 -24.98
N THR A 18 4.54 -14.03 -25.75
CA THR A 18 4.23 -12.65 -26.13
C THR A 18 3.42 -11.97 -25.02
N PRO A 19 3.94 -10.94 -24.35
CA PRO A 19 3.22 -10.26 -23.28
C PRO A 19 2.06 -9.43 -23.81
N VAL A 20 0.96 -9.40 -23.03
CA VAL A 20 -0.22 -8.56 -23.29
C VAL A 20 -0.35 -7.56 -22.18
N TYR A 21 -0.31 -6.28 -22.51
CA TYR A 21 -0.38 -5.18 -21.55
C TYR A 21 -1.76 -4.52 -21.55
N PRO A 22 -2.24 -4.02 -20.40
CA PRO A 22 -3.39 -3.14 -20.38
C PRO A 22 -3.07 -1.86 -21.17
N LEU A 23 -3.98 -1.44 -22.04
CA LEU A 23 -3.79 -0.31 -22.94
C LEU A 23 -4.57 0.91 -22.48
N THR A 24 -4.03 2.08 -22.80
CA THR A 24 -4.71 3.35 -22.75
C THR A 24 -4.91 3.90 -24.17
N GLU A 25 -5.82 4.85 -24.33
CA GLU A 25 -6.09 5.48 -25.63
C GLU A 25 -4.81 6.07 -26.22
N GLY A 26 -4.58 5.80 -27.50
CA GLY A 26 -3.41 6.27 -28.25
C GLY A 26 -2.14 5.39 -28.11
N LEU A 27 -2.12 4.35 -27.25
CA LEU A 27 -0.97 3.47 -27.07
C LEU A 27 -1.30 2.02 -27.44
N GLY A 28 -0.91 1.58 -28.65
CA GLY A 28 -1.12 0.21 -29.11
C GLY A 28 -0.10 -0.80 -28.57
N GLN A 29 -0.45 -2.11 -28.53
CA GLN A 29 0.39 -3.20 -28.02
C GLN A 29 1.79 -3.20 -28.64
N ASN A 30 1.90 -3.12 -29.96
CA ASN A 30 3.18 -3.19 -30.65
C ASN A 30 4.11 -2.03 -30.27
N LYS A 31 3.56 -0.83 -30.12
CA LYS A 31 4.33 0.34 -29.70
C LYS A 31 4.87 0.16 -28.27
N LEU A 32 4.01 -0.34 -27.36
CA LEU A 32 4.40 -0.60 -25.99
C LEU A 32 5.44 -1.71 -25.85
N ARG A 33 5.25 -2.83 -26.57
CA ARG A 33 6.23 -3.93 -26.63
C ARG A 33 7.59 -3.46 -27.14
N ASN A 34 7.61 -2.68 -28.25
CA ASN A 34 8.87 -2.15 -28.80
C ASN A 34 9.58 -1.22 -27.80
N LEU A 35 8.84 -0.38 -27.09
CA LEU A 35 9.41 0.49 -26.07
C LEU A 35 10.02 -0.33 -24.92
N LEU A 36 9.30 -1.31 -24.42
CA LEU A 36 9.78 -2.18 -23.34
C LEU A 36 11.00 -2.99 -23.76
N ASN A 37 11.03 -3.51 -24.98
CA ASN A 37 12.20 -4.22 -25.51
C ASN A 37 13.45 -3.32 -25.56
N GLN A 38 13.29 -2.05 -25.97
CA GLN A 38 14.41 -1.09 -25.97
C GLN A 38 14.91 -0.80 -24.52
N ILE A 39 13.99 -0.73 -23.55
CA ILE A 39 14.35 -0.54 -22.15
C ILE A 39 15.10 -1.76 -21.62
N LEU A 40 14.61 -2.98 -21.90
CA LEU A 40 15.25 -4.22 -21.45
C LEU A 40 16.66 -4.36 -22.04
N GLN A 41 16.87 -4.01 -23.30
CA GLN A 41 18.20 -3.99 -23.91
C GLN A 41 19.15 -3.03 -23.20
N ARG A 42 18.70 -1.82 -22.85
CA ARG A 42 19.52 -0.86 -22.09
C ARG A 42 19.88 -1.36 -20.69
N ILE A 43 18.99 -2.13 -20.07
CA ILE A 43 19.25 -2.76 -18.76
C ILE A 43 20.37 -3.83 -18.91
N GLU A 44 20.39 -4.57 -20.01
CA GLU A 44 21.44 -5.57 -20.32
C GLU A 44 22.82 -4.93 -20.47
N ASP A 45 22.89 -3.79 -21.10
CA ASP A 45 24.14 -3.06 -21.32
C ASP A 45 24.75 -2.52 -19.99
N GLY A 46 24.15 -2.81 -18.85
CA GLY A 46 24.66 -2.51 -17.50
C GLY A 46 24.63 -1.05 -17.13
N SER A 47 23.93 -0.20 -17.89
CA SER A 47 24.13 1.25 -17.81
C SER A 47 23.23 1.99 -16.85
N SER A 48 22.15 1.41 -16.29
CA SER A 48 21.20 2.24 -15.57
C SER A 48 20.42 1.63 -14.40
N LEU A 49 20.39 0.32 -14.24
CA LEU A 49 19.61 -0.29 -13.16
C LEU A 49 20.50 -0.77 -12.01
N LYS A 50 20.45 -0.06 -10.89
CA LYS A 50 21.14 -0.48 -9.67
C LYS A 50 20.25 -1.40 -8.85
N ASP A 51 20.71 -2.63 -8.63
CA ASP A 51 20.05 -3.57 -7.73
C ASP A 51 20.58 -3.36 -6.30
N TYR A 52 19.74 -2.73 -5.44
CA TYR A 52 20.08 -2.46 -4.06
C TYR A 52 19.85 -3.66 -3.12
N LEU A 53 19.23 -4.72 -3.61
CA LEU A 53 18.79 -5.83 -2.79
C LEU A 53 19.55 -7.14 -3.11
N LEU A 54 20.41 -7.15 -4.10
CA LEU A 54 21.08 -8.37 -4.58
C LEU A 54 21.81 -9.12 -3.45
N ASP A 55 22.48 -8.37 -2.56
CA ASP A 55 23.28 -8.95 -1.47
C ASP A 55 22.50 -9.14 -0.15
N HIS A 56 21.24 -8.71 -0.08
CA HIS A 56 20.51 -8.60 1.19
C HIS A 56 19.20 -9.36 1.22
N THR A 57 18.86 -10.12 0.18
CA THR A 57 17.53 -10.71 0.08
C THR A 57 17.54 -12.23 0.10
N GLN A 58 16.41 -12.79 0.53
CA GLN A 58 16.08 -14.20 0.32
C GLN A 58 15.73 -14.48 -1.17
N PHE A 59 15.82 -13.48 -2.03
CA PHE A 59 15.51 -13.56 -3.46
C PHE A 59 16.82 -13.45 -4.25
N PRO A 60 17.44 -14.58 -4.63
CA PRO A 60 18.73 -14.58 -5.29
C PRO A 60 18.68 -14.12 -6.76
N LEU A 61 17.48 -13.85 -7.30
CA LEU A 61 17.30 -13.42 -8.68
C LEU A 61 17.61 -11.92 -8.81
N PRO A 62 18.57 -11.52 -9.68
CA PRO A 62 18.85 -10.12 -9.97
C PRO A 62 17.61 -9.39 -10.50
N LEU A 63 17.49 -8.10 -10.17
CA LEU A 63 16.36 -7.26 -10.59
C LEU A 63 16.22 -7.21 -12.13
N ALA A 64 17.34 -7.11 -12.85
CA ALA A 64 17.36 -7.13 -14.31
C ALA A 64 16.78 -8.42 -14.89
N ASP A 65 17.15 -9.56 -14.30
CA ASP A 65 16.66 -10.88 -14.75
C ASP A 65 15.18 -11.06 -14.43
N ALA A 66 14.73 -10.56 -13.26
CA ALA A 66 13.32 -10.57 -12.89
C ALA A 66 12.46 -9.76 -13.88
N LEU A 67 12.90 -8.55 -14.22
CA LEU A 67 12.23 -7.69 -15.19
C LEU A 67 12.17 -8.35 -16.57
N ARG A 68 13.30 -8.90 -17.04
CA ARG A 68 13.35 -9.61 -18.33
C ARG A 68 12.40 -10.79 -18.36
N TYR A 69 12.41 -11.61 -17.31
CA TYR A 69 11.57 -12.79 -17.25
C TYR A 69 10.08 -12.45 -17.30
N VAL A 70 9.63 -11.42 -16.58
CA VAL A 70 8.22 -11.03 -16.55
C VAL A 70 7.75 -10.44 -17.89
N HIS A 71 8.63 -9.75 -18.60
CA HIS A 71 8.28 -9.11 -19.89
C HIS A 71 8.55 -9.99 -21.12
N SER A 72 9.38 -11.02 -20.98
CA SER A 72 9.70 -11.94 -22.07
C SER A 72 9.92 -13.35 -21.51
N PRO A 73 8.89 -14.01 -20.98
CA PRO A 73 9.03 -15.35 -20.43
C PRO A 73 9.42 -16.33 -21.54
N PRO A 74 10.30 -17.31 -21.29
CA PRO A 74 10.65 -18.32 -22.28
C PRO A 74 9.43 -19.19 -22.63
N ALA A 75 9.43 -19.79 -23.81
CA ALA A 75 8.30 -20.60 -24.31
C ALA A 75 7.93 -21.77 -23.37
N ASN A 76 8.91 -22.28 -22.60
CA ASN A 76 8.72 -23.34 -21.59
C ASN A 76 8.46 -22.82 -20.18
N ALA A 77 8.12 -21.55 -20.03
CA ALA A 77 7.81 -20.97 -18.72
C ALA A 77 6.64 -21.70 -18.04
N ASP A 78 6.74 -21.83 -16.72
CA ASP A 78 5.67 -22.38 -15.88
C ASP A 78 4.50 -21.38 -15.79
N LEU A 79 3.51 -21.56 -16.68
CA LEU A 79 2.33 -20.70 -16.76
C LEU A 79 1.52 -20.72 -15.46
N GLY A 80 1.48 -21.85 -14.74
CA GLY A 80 0.77 -21.95 -13.47
C GLY A 80 1.36 -21.05 -12.40
N LYS A 81 2.70 -20.96 -12.32
CA LYS A 81 3.39 -20.05 -11.41
C LYS A 81 3.25 -18.60 -11.84
N LEU A 82 3.26 -18.32 -13.14
CA LEU A 82 3.06 -16.97 -13.67
C LEU A 82 1.64 -16.46 -13.38
N ASP A 83 0.64 -17.30 -13.61
CA ASP A 83 -0.77 -16.96 -13.39
C ASP A 83 -1.08 -16.76 -11.90
N SER A 84 -0.53 -17.62 -11.03
CA SER A 84 -0.68 -17.51 -9.57
C SER A 84 0.19 -16.43 -8.91
N GLY A 85 1.07 -15.75 -9.65
CA GLY A 85 2.01 -14.76 -9.11
C GLY A 85 3.11 -15.34 -8.21
N THR A 86 3.33 -16.66 -8.26
CA THR A 86 4.28 -17.36 -7.39
C THR A 86 5.65 -17.59 -8.05
N HIS A 87 5.84 -17.14 -9.28
CA HIS A 87 7.15 -17.25 -9.93
C HIS A 87 8.18 -16.35 -9.23
N PRO A 88 9.44 -16.81 -9.01
CA PRO A 88 10.47 -16.05 -8.31
C PRO A 88 10.70 -14.63 -8.86
N ALA A 89 10.60 -14.42 -10.18
CA ALA A 89 10.70 -13.11 -10.78
C ALA A 89 9.58 -12.16 -10.33
N GLN A 90 8.33 -12.64 -10.30
CA GLN A 90 7.20 -11.85 -9.84
C GLN A 90 7.29 -11.57 -8.33
N GLN A 91 7.69 -12.56 -7.54
CA GLN A 91 7.90 -12.38 -6.10
C GLN A 91 9.02 -11.38 -5.80
N ARG A 92 10.10 -11.40 -6.58
CA ARG A 92 11.20 -10.43 -6.47
C ARG A 92 10.70 -9.00 -6.71
N LEU A 93 9.93 -8.77 -7.77
CA LEU A 93 9.38 -7.46 -8.10
C LEU A 93 8.33 -7.00 -7.07
N ALA A 94 7.42 -7.89 -6.67
CA ALA A 94 6.42 -7.59 -5.65
C ALA A 94 7.07 -7.24 -4.30
N PHE A 95 8.12 -7.94 -3.90
CA PHE A 95 8.86 -7.62 -2.68
C PHE A 95 9.49 -6.23 -2.75
N GLU A 96 10.11 -5.87 -3.88
CA GLU A 96 10.75 -4.56 -4.05
C GLU A 96 9.73 -3.42 -3.99
N GLU A 97 8.59 -3.58 -4.65
CA GLU A 97 7.50 -2.61 -4.62
C GLU A 97 6.94 -2.43 -3.20
N LEU A 98 6.67 -3.54 -2.50
CA LEU A 98 6.18 -3.49 -1.12
C LEU A 98 7.22 -2.88 -0.17
N LEU A 99 8.50 -3.17 -0.37
CA LEU A 99 9.57 -2.59 0.42
C LEU A 99 9.68 -1.08 0.18
N ALA A 100 9.65 -0.64 -1.07
CA ALA A 100 9.66 0.77 -1.43
C ALA A 100 8.46 1.51 -0.83
N HIS A 101 7.28 0.91 -0.89
CA HIS A 101 6.08 1.44 -0.24
C HIS A 101 6.25 1.56 1.28
N GLN A 102 6.75 0.53 1.96
CA GLN A 102 6.98 0.55 3.41
C GLN A 102 8.03 1.60 3.81
N ILE A 103 9.11 1.73 3.04
CA ILE A 103 10.12 2.77 3.28
C ILE A 103 9.51 4.16 3.13
N SER A 104 8.73 4.40 2.08
CA SER A 104 8.04 5.66 1.83
C SER A 104 7.08 6.03 2.98
N MET A 105 6.30 5.07 3.45
CA MET A 105 5.40 5.26 4.60
C MET A 105 6.16 5.56 5.89
N ARG A 106 7.28 4.88 6.12
CA ARG A 106 8.15 5.17 7.28
C ARG A 106 8.78 6.56 7.19
N PHE A 107 9.18 6.97 6.00
CA PHE A 107 9.73 8.31 5.77
C PHE A 107 8.70 9.39 6.07
N ILE A 108 7.47 9.27 5.55
CA ILE A 108 6.37 10.18 5.83
C ILE A 108 6.08 10.26 7.33
N ARG A 109 5.99 9.12 8.03
CA ARG A 109 5.78 9.09 9.48
C ARG A 109 6.90 9.79 10.24
N LYS A 110 8.15 9.58 9.82
CA LYS A 110 9.32 10.24 10.43
C LYS A 110 9.27 11.76 10.23
N GLU A 111 8.91 12.23 9.04
CA GLU A 111 8.75 13.67 8.80
C GLU A 111 7.61 14.27 9.63
N MET A 112 6.47 13.59 9.70
CA MET A 112 5.36 14.03 10.56
C MET A 112 5.74 14.06 12.05
N SER A 113 6.52 13.09 12.52
CA SER A 113 6.96 13.05 13.94
C SER A 113 7.90 14.18 14.34
N LYS A 114 8.49 14.90 13.37
CA LYS A 114 9.30 16.11 13.64
C LYS A 114 8.43 17.35 13.94
N GLN A 115 7.16 17.30 13.58
CA GLN A 115 6.24 18.38 13.90
C GLN A 115 5.92 18.34 15.39
N SER A 116 5.83 19.51 16.01
CA SER A 116 5.41 19.62 17.40
C SER A 116 3.89 19.55 17.52
N ALA A 117 3.41 18.83 18.49
CA ALA A 117 2.00 18.75 18.84
C ALA A 117 1.78 19.03 20.34
N VAL A 118 0.57 19.41 20.69
CA VAL A 118 0.17 19.57 22.09
C VAL A 118 0.04 18.18 22.71
N SER A 119 0.73 17.95 23.81
CA SER A 119 0.58 16.73 24.61
C SER A 119 -0.68 16.82 25.47
N PHE A 120 -1.56 15.83 25.35
CA PHE A 120 -2.79 15.78 26.13
C PHE A 120 -2.60 14.99 27.41
N LYS A 121 -3.23 15.47 28.48
CA LYS A 121 -3.40 14.71 29.72
C LYS A 121 -4.27 13.47 29.44
N PRO A 122 -4.16 12.43 30.30
CA PRO A 122 -5.03 11.26 30.18
C PRO A 122 -6.52 11.60 30.16
N PRO A 123 -7.37 10.74 29.57
CA PRO A 123 -8.82 10.89 29.62
C PRO A 123 -9.33 10.98 31.06
N ALA A 124 -10.32 11.83 31.29
CA ALA A 124 -10.85 12.13 32.63
C ALA A 124 -12.40 12.11 32.63
N GLU A 125 -13.02 13.03 33.34
CA GLU A 125 -14.46 13.05 33.68
C GLU A 125 -15.40 12.93 32.44
N LYS A 126 -15.11 13.64 31.35
CA LYS A 126 -15.98 13.61 30.15
C LYS A 126 -15.93 12.26 29.46
N CYS A 127 -14.76 11.65 29.39
CA CYS A 127 -14.61 10.30 28.85
C CYS A 127 -15.33 9.27 29.73
N ASP A 128 -15.26 9.39 31.05
CA ASP A 128 -16.00 8.51 31.96
C ASP A 128 -17.51 8.76 31.91
N ALA A 129 -17.93 10.01 31.77
CA ALA A 129 -19.35 10.34 31.58
C ALA A 129 -19.89 9.74 30.26
N LEU A 130 -19.15 9.83 29.18
CA LEU A 130 -19.54 9.15 27.94
C LEU A 130 -19.64 7.64 28.15
N ARG A 131 -18.61 7.02 28.73
CA ARG A 131 -18.59 5.57 29.00
C ARG A 131 -19.82 5.10 29.78
N ASN A 132 -20.24 5.88 30.82
CA ASN A 132 -21.38 5.58 31.66
C ASN A 132 -22.74 5.80 30.97
N ARG A 133 -22.79 6.64 29.93
CA ARG A 133 -24.00 6.93 29.15
C ARG A 133 -24.21 5.96 27.97
N LEU A 134 -23.19 5.22 27.56
CA LEU A 134 -23.33 4.24 26.48
C LEU A 134 -24.31 3.15 26.91
N ALA A 135 -25.25 2.81 26.02
CA ALA A 135 -26.20 1.69 26.21
C ALA A 135 -25.54 0.30 26.15
N PHE A 136 -24.23 0.24 25.88
CA PHE A 136 -23.44 -0.98 25.73
C PHE A 136 -22.06 -0.82 26.37
N LYS A 137 -21.41 -1.94 26.65
CA LYS A 137 -20.02 -1.95 27.13
C LYS A 137 -19.07 -1.97 25.94
N LEU A 138 -17.96 -1.22 26.05
CA LEU A 138 -16.89 -1.29 25.04
C LEU A 138 -16.32 -2.70 25.00
N THR A 139 -16.06 -3.19 23.80
CA THR A 139 -15.34 -4.48 23.59
C THR A 139 -13.89 -4.33 24.02
N ASN A 140 -13.22 -5.44 24.29
CA ASN A 140 -11.79 -5.46 24.63
C ASN A 140 -10.93 -4.80 23.53
N ALA A 141 -11.28 -5.00 22.24
CA ALA A 141 -10.59 -4.36 21.13
C ALA A 141 -10.77 -2.84 21.15
N GLN A 142 -11.98 -2.33 21.38
CA GLN A 142 -12.24 -0.89 21.47
C GLN A 142 -11.53 -0.27 22.67
N GLN A 143 -11.51 -0.95 23.82
CA GLN A 143 -10.78 -0.49 25.00
C GLN A 143 -9.28 -0.40 24.74
N LYS A 144 -8.70 -1.44 24.11
CA LYS A 144 -7.28 -1.47 23.74
C LYS A 144 -6.93 -0.31 22.81
N VAL A 145 -7.71 -0.11 21.73
CA VAL A 145 -7.48 0.99 20.78
C VAL A 145 -7.63 2.36 21.45
N HIS A 146 -8.60 2.53 22.34
CA HIS A 146 -8.77 3.76 23.11
C HIS A 146 -7.54 4.08 23.98
N VAL A 147 -7.00 3.09 24.68
CA VAL A 147 -5.75 3.26 25.47
C VAL A 147 -4.57 3.63 24.59
N GLU A 148 -4.41 2.96 23.46
CA GLU A 148 -3.33 3.26 22.52
C GLU A 148 -3.43 4.67 21.94
N ILE A 149 -4.64 5.13 21.59
CA ILE A 149 -4.88 6.49 21.12
C ILE A 149 -4.57 7.50 22.22
N ALA A 150 -5.00 7.25 23.46
CA ALA A 150 -4.72 8.13 24.59
C ALA A 150 -3.21 8.27 24.84
N GLN A 151 -2.45 7.19 24.71
CA GLN A 151 -0.98 7.20 24.80
C GLN A 151 -0.32 7.96 23.65
N ASP A 152 -0.85 7.84 22.42
CA ASP A 152 -0.33 8.59 21.29
C ASP A 152 -0.61 10.09 21.43
N LEU A 153 -1.79 10.47 21.88
CA LEU A 153 -2.18 11.87 22.15
C LEU A 153 -1.38 12.52 23.29
N ALA A 154 -0.81 11.72 24.18
CA ALA A 154 0.07 12.21 25.25
C ALA A 154 1.49 12.56 24.77
N LYS A 155 1.84 12.27 23.51
CA LYS A 155 3.15 12.60 22.93
C LYS A 155 3.19 14.04 22.43
N PHE A 156 4.40 14.59 22.31
CA PHE A 156 4.63 15.92 21.72
C PHE A 156 4.72 15.89 20.18
N SER A 157 4.32 14.80 19.56
CA SER A 157 4.27 14.64 18.09
C SER A 157 2.85 14.32 17.65
N PRO A 158 2.43 14.76 16.44
CA PRO A 158 1.09 14.47 15.93
C PRO A 158 0.84 12.96 15.83
N MET A 159 -0.34 12.52 16.24
CA MET A 159 -0.78 11.16 16.02
C MET A 159 -1.29 11.00 14.59
N LEU A 160 -0.81 9.98 13.89
CA LEU A 160 -1.36 9.51 12.64
C LEU A 160 -1.71 8.03 12.78
N ARG A 161 -3.00 7.73 13.03
CA ARG A 161 -3.49 6.38 13.28
C ARG A 161 -4.66 6.03 12.38
N LEU A 162 -4.57 4.91 11.68
CA LEU A 162 -5.68 4.32 10.96
C LEU A 162 -6.45 3.39 11.92
N VAL A 163 -7.75 3.65 12.09
CA VAL A 163 -8.66 2.76 12.84
C VAL A 163 -9.45 1.95 11.82
N GLN A 164 -9.18 0.67 11.72
CA GLN A 164 -9.83 -0.25 10.79
C GLN A 164 -10.79 -1.18 11.56
N GLY A 165 -11.92 -1.49 10.95
CA GLY A 165 -12.93 -2.42 11.48
C GLY A 165 -14.14 -2.44 10.56
N ASP A 166 -15.00 -3.46 10.72
CA ASP A 166 -16.21 -3.63 9.95
C ASP A 166 -17.22 -2.50 10.16
N VAL A 167 -18.23 -2.43 9.29
CA VAL A 167 -19.38 -1.54 9.47
C VAL A 167 -20.08 -1.90 10.77
N GLY A 168 -20.38 -0.91 11.60
CA GLY A 168 -21.00 -1.14 12.92
C GLY A 168 -20.04 -1.56 14.04
N SER A 169 -18.73 -1.68 13.79
CA SER A 169 -17.72 -2.03 14.82
C SER A 169 -17.47 -0.95 15.88
N GLY A 170 -18.15 0.20 15.78
CA GLY A 170 -18.04 1.29 16.75
C GLY A 170 -16.82 2.19 16.60
N LYS A 171 -16.27 2.33 15.37
CA LYS A 171 -15.16 3.26 15.08
C LYS A 171 -15.46 4.70 15.50
N THR A 172 -16.70 5.16 15.30
CA THR A 172 -17.16 6.50 15.71
C THR A 172 -17.07 6.70 17.22
N VAL A 173 -17.40 5.67 18.00
CA VAL A 173 -17.30 5.75 19.47
C VAL A 173 -15.84 5.91 19.91
N VAL A 174 -14.92 5.20 19.26
CA VAL A 174 -13.47 5.36 19.53
C VAL A 174 -13.00 6.78 19.18
N ALA A 175 -13.46 7.33 18.06
CA ALA A 175 -13.16 8.71 17.66
C ALA A 175 -13.75 9.73 18.66
N ALA A 176 -14.96 9.49 19.17
CA ALA A 176 -15.59 10.35 20.18
C ALA A 176 -14.78 10.40 21.48
N PHE A 177 -14.22 9.28 21.95
CA PHE A 177 -13.33 9.28 23.11
C PHE A 177 -12.07 10.11 22.90
N ALA A 178 -11.46 10.02 21.72
CA ALA A 178 -10.30 10.83 21.36
C ALA A 178 -10.66 12.33 21.32
N ALA A 179 -11.82 12.67 20.76
CA ALA A 179 -12.33 14.03 20.72
C ALA A 179 -12.59 14.59 22.13
N LEU A 180 -13.20 13.80 23.01
CA LEU A 180 -13.44 14.21 24.40
C LEU A 180 -12.14 14.44 25.15
N GLN A 181 -11.13 13.60 24.97
CA GLN A 181 -9.81 13.82 25.57
C GLN A 181 -9.20 15.16 25.11
N ALA A 182 -9.33 15.51 23.83
CA ALA A 182 -8.87 16.81 23.35
C ALA A 182 -9.64 17.98 23.98
N ILE A 183 -10.96 17.87 24.08
CA ILE A 183 -11.81 18.89 24.72
C ILE A 183 -11.48 19.05 26.21
N GLU A 184 -11.17 17.96 26.93
CA GLU A 184 -10.71 18.03 28.34
C GLU A 184 -9.37 18.75 28.49
N ASN A 185 -8.59 18.80 27.41
CA ASN A 185 -7.34 19.56 27.35
C ASN A 185 -7.50 20.97 26.75
N ASN A 186 -8.73 21.49 26.70
CA ASN A 186 -9.08 22.82 26.17
C ASN A 186 -8.68 23.05 24.71
N VAL A 187 -8.76 21.99 23.89
CA VAL A 187 -8.46 22.03 22.44
C VAL A 187 -9.74 21.79 21.66
N GLN A 188 -9.90 22.51 20.55
CA GLN A 188 -11.01 22.33 19.63
C GLN A 188 -10.78 21.07 18.77
N VAL A 189 -11.88 20.41 18.41
CA VAL A 189 -11.87 19.20 17.58
C VAL A 189 -12.66 19.42 16.30
N GLY A 190 -12.06 19.13 15.17
CA GLY A 190 -12.73 19.09 13.88
C GLY A 190 -12.86 17.65 13.40
N ILE A 191 -14.06 17.25 12.98
CA ILE A 191 -14.33 15.93 12.38
C ILE A 191 -14.67 16.17 10.91
N MET A 192 -13.91 15.53 10.01
CA MET A 192 -14.16 15.60 8.58
C MET A 192 -14.84 14.32 8.11
N ALA A 193 -15.93 14.46 7.37
CA ALA A 193 -16.63 13.36 6.74
C ALA A 193 -16.67 13.55 5.21
N PRO A 194 -16.72 12.45 4.42
CA PRO A 194 -16.67 12.54 2.95
C PRO A 194 -17.94 13.12 2.32
N THR A 195 -19.06 13.14 3.03
CA THR A 195 -20.34 13.69 2.55
C THR A 195 -21.05 14.47 3.66
N GLU A 196 -21.90 15.42 3.27
CA GLU A 196 -22.72 16.22 4.17
C GLU A 196 -23.62 15.32 5.07
N ILE A 197 -24.26 14.33 4.46
CA ILE A 197 -25.12 13.39 5.19
C ILE A 197 -24.34 12.65 6.29
N LEU A 198 -23.12 12.25 6.04
CA LEU A 198 -22.28 11.60 7.04
C LEU A 198 -21.78 12.58 8.12
N ALA A 199 -21.58 13.85 7.75
CA ALA A 199 -21.23 14.88 8.71
C ALA A 199 -22.40 15.19 9.68
N GLU A 200 -23.64 15.18 9.19
CA GLU A 200 -24.86 15.38 10.01
C GLU A 200 -25.15 14.20 10.95
N GLN A 201 -24.63 13.00 10.64
CA GLN A 201 -24.82 11.80 11.49
C GLN A 201 -23.88 11.74 12.69
N HIS A 202 -22.87 12.60 12.73
CA HIS A 202 -21.84 12.64 13.78
C HIS A 202 -21.97 13.88 14.65
#